data_d2763c87e786d62bf53f4c7d9d971d48
#
_entry.id   d2763c87e786d62bf53f4c7d9d971d48
#
_cell.length_a   1.000
_cell.length_b   1.000
_cell.length_c   1.000
_cell.angle_alpha   90.00
_cell.angle_beta   90.00
_cell.angle_gamma   90.00
#
_symmetry.space_group_name_H-M   'P 1'
#
loop_
_entity.id
_entity.type
_entity.pdbx_description
1 polymer ?
#
loop_
_entity_poly.entity_id
_entity_poly.type
_entity_poly.pdbx_seq_one_letter_code
_entity_poly.pdbx_strand_id
1 'polypeptide(L)'
;MDITFIRHGHGEHLIDYPNRLNELHPGLTERGKSQVTKLCKQLKLDPHDIILVSPTRRTIETALLLSAGEHLTICPLVGPRMFPQNPVFTPFICDQIYSREELDTQFPGLSVMDCGLECWEEGINRMDEHQFEVLARGLLQWCREQDGNIYIISHDGTITNYRILLGEKGLSRRDFLGEAGMHTFKNF
;
A
#
# COMPACT_ATOMS: atom_id res chain seq x y z
N MET A 1 12.00 14.47 -8.83
CA MET A 1 10.88 13.59 -8.46
C MET A 1 11.10 13.03 -7.06
N ASP A 2 10.05 12.97 -6.25
CA ASP A 2 10.09 12.36 -4.92
C ASP A 2 9.21 11.11 -4.91
N ILE A 3 9.53 10.13 -4.06
CA ILE A 3 8.65 9.00 -3.78
C ILE A 3 8.21 9.05 -2.32
N THR A 4 6.90 9.04 -2.07
CA THR A 4 6.32 9.12 -0.72
C THR A 4 5.49 7.89 -0.43
N PHE A 5 5.86 7.16 0.60
CA PHE A 5 5.08 6.04 1.13
C PHE A 5 4.12 6.54 2.20
N ILE A 6 2.88 6.07 2.14
CA ILE A 6 1.81 6.42 3.08
C ILE A 6 1.20 5.11 3.60
N ARG A 7 1.20 4.93 4.91
CA ARG A 7 0.43 3.85 5.53
C ARG A 7 -1.05 4.22 5.56
N HIS A 8 -1.93 3.27 5.27
CA HIS A 8 -3.38 3.48 5.40
C HIS A 8 -3.79 3.99 6.79
N GLY A 9 -4.92 4.65 6.90
CA GLY A 9 -5.53 5.05 8.17
C GLY A 9 -5.95 3.86 9.03
N HIS A 10 -6.34 4.10 10.28
CA HIS A 10 -6.81 3.06 11.20
C HIS A 10 -7.93 2.22 10.57
N GLY A 11 -7.69 0.91 10.42
CA GLY A 11 -8.61 -0.05 9.81
C GLY A 11 -9.46 -0.80 10.83
N GLU A 12 -10.61 -1.31 10.39
CA GLU A 12 -11.56 -2.07 11.23
C GLU A 12 -10.92 -3.31 11.87
N HIS A 13 -9.95 -3.95 11.19
CA HIS A 13 -9.20 -5.10 11.71
C HIS A 13 -8.34 -4.78 12.94
N LEU A 14 -8.11 -3.50 13.25
CA LEU A 14 -7.36 -3.05 14.43
C LEU A 14 -8.25 -2.75 15.63
N ILE A 15 -9.58 -2.74 15.43
CA ILE A 15 -10.53 -2.65 16.53
C ILE A 15 -10.45 -3.97 17.31
N ASP A 16 -10.25 -3.89 18.62
CA ASP A 16 -10.17 -5.08 19.48
C ASP A 16 -9.09 -6.09 19.00
N TYR A 17 -7.91 -5.56 18.70
CA TYR A 17 -6.76 -6.37 18.25
C TYR A 17 -6.39 -7.44 19.27
N PRO A 18 -6.14 -8.71 18.89
CA PRO A 18 -6.01 -9.22 17.50
C PRO A 18 -7.29 -9.88 16.95
N ASN A 19 -8.43 -9.75 17.60
CA ASN A 19 -9.63 -10.57 17.37
C ASN A 19 -10.26 -10.40 15.98
N ARG A 20 -10.02 -9.26 15.30
CA ARG A 20 -10.60 -8.95 13.99
C ARG A 20 -9.65 -9.15 12.80
N LEU A 21 -8.53 -9.83 12.99
CA LEU A 21 -7.60 -10.15 11.90
C LEU A 21 -8.14 -11.19 10.91
N ASN A 22 -9.25 -11.84 11.22
CA ASN A 22 -9.97 -12.78 10.36
C ASN A 22 -11.13 -12.14 9.58
N GLU A 23 -11.31 -10.82 9.65
CA GLU A 23 -12.29 -10.09 8.83
C GLU A 23 -11.78 -9.95 7.40
N LEU A 24 -12.66 -10.24 6.44
CA LEU A 24 -12.35 -10.07 5.02
C LEU A 24 -12.56 -8.61 4.61
N HIS A 25 -11.57 -8.04 3.91
CA HIS A 25 -11.61 -6.68 3.38
C HIS A 25 -12.04 -5.59 4.37
N PRO A 26 -11.39 -5.50 5.54
CA PRO A 26 -11.71 -4.45 6.51
C PRO A 26 -11.44 -3.06 5.93
N GLY A 27 -12.39 -2.15 6.13
CA GLY A 27 -12.30 -0.75 5.70
C GLY A 27 -11.66 0.15 6.76
N LEU A 28 -11.74 1.47 6.55
CA LEU A 28 -11.33 2.47 7.52
C LEU A 28 -12.39 2.66 8.61
N THR A 29 -11.94 2.81 9.83
CA THR A 29 -12.80 3.30 10.92
C THR A 29 -13.00 4.82 10.81
N GLU A 30 -13.95 5.39 11.56
CA GLU A 30 -14.10 6.85 11.64
C GLU A 30 -12.82 7.55 12.15
N ARG A 31 -12.09 6.90 13.06
CA ARG A 31 -10.74 7.33 13.47
C ARG A 31 -9.79 7.37 12.29
N GLY A 32 -9.77 6.31 11.46
CA GLY A 32 -8.93 6.22 10.27
C GLY A 32 -9.26 7.31 9.26
N LYS A 33 -10.53 7.55 8.98
CA LYS A 33 -10.97 8.64 8.09
C LYS A 33 -10.52 10.01 8.61
N SER A 34 -10.63 10.25 9.92
CA SER A 34 -10.16 11.49 10.55
C SER A 34 -8.63 11.66 10.42
N GLN A 35 -7.85 10.57 10.58
CA GLN A 35 -6.40 10.60 10.39
C GLN A 35 -6.04 10.99 8.96
N VAL A 36 -6.68 10.38 7.97
CA VAL A 36 -6.45 10.66 6.54
C VAL A 36 -6.86 12.09 6.20
N THR A 37 -8.00 12.57 6.72
CA THR A 37 -8.42 13.98 6.53
C THR A 37 -7.41 14.99 7.07
N LYS A 38 -6.73 14.67 8.18
CA LYS A 38 -5.63 15.50 8.68
C LYS A 38 -4.41 15.47 7.76
N LEU A 39 -4.09 14.30 7.21
CA LEU A 39 -2.99 14.12 6.26
C LEU A 39 -3.25 14.92 4.98
N CYS A 40 -4.48 14.95 4.46
CA CYS A 40 -4.85 15.77 3.29
C CYS A 40 -4.45 17.25 3.42
N LYS A 41 -4.50 17.81 4.63
CA LYS A 41 -4.11 19.19 4.87
C LYS A 41 -2.60 19.44 4.77
N GLN A 42 -1.81 18.38 4.84
CA GLN A 42 -0.34 18.43 4.79
C GLN A 42 0.21 18.10 3.39
N LEU A 43 -0.57 17.36 2.60
CA LEU A 43 -0.21 16.95 1.25
C LEU A 43 -0.79 17.94 0.24
N LYS A 44 0.04 18.31 -0.74
CA LYS A 44 -0.40 19.04 -1.93
C LYS A 44 -0.11 18.13 -3.11
N LEU A 45 -1.13 17.48 -3.60
CA LEU A 45 -1.04 16.65 -4.80
C LEU A 45 -1.09 17.55 -6.04
N ASP A 46 -0.22 17.28 -6.99
CA ASP A 46 -0.19 17.92 -8.30
C ASP A 46 -0.94 17.04 -9.32
N PRO A 47 -1.56 17.60 -10.36
CA PRO A 47 -2.22 16.81 -11.41
C PRO A 47 -1.32 15.80 -12.15
N HIS A 48 -0.01 15.95 -12.08
CA HIS A 48 0.96 15.02 -12.66
C HIS A 48 1.44 13.93 -11.71
N ASP A 49 1.09 14.04 -10.42
CA ASP A 49 1.47 13.04 -9.42
C ASP A 49 0.74 11.72 -9.66
N ILE A 50 1.42 10.61 -9.39
CA ILE A 50 0.89 9.26 -9.55
C ILE A 50 0.68 8.65 -8.17
N ILE A 51 -0.50 8.05 -7.98
CA ILE A 51 -0.84 7.39 -6.72
C ILE A 51 -1.01 5.90 -6.96
N LEU A 52 -0.05 5.10 -6.47
CA LEU A 52 -0.12 3.64 -6.46
C LEU A 52 -0.76 3.16 -5.16
N VAL A 53 -1.73 2.27 -5.28
CA VAL A 53 -2.57 1.86 -4.15
C VAL A 53 -2.60 0.35 -4.03
N SER A 54 -2.39 -0.17 -2.84
CA SER A 54 -2.59 -1.58 -2.52
C SER A 54 -4.04 -2.01 -2.78
N PRO A 55 -4.28 -3.19 -3.36
CA PRO A 55 -5.64 -3.68 -3.63
C PRO A 55 -6.35 -4.19 -2.37
N THR A 56 -6.42 -3.38 -1.31
CA THR A 56 -7.20 -3.66 -0.10
C THR A 56 -8.15 -2.50 0.17
N ARG A 57 -9.31 -2.78 0.79
CA ARG A 57 -10.33 -1.75 1.03
C ARG A 57 -9.79 -0.55 1.78
N ARG A 58 -9.07 -0.76 2.89
CA ARG A 58 -8.53 0.32 3.74
C ARG A 58 -7.54 1.23 3.03
N THR A 59 -6.73 0.70 2.12
CA THR A 59 -5.80 1.51 1.31
C THR A 59 -6.51 2.28 0.22
N ILE A 60 -7.50 1.67 -0.44
CA ILE A 60 -8.33 2.31 -1.46
C ILE A 60 -9.14 3.44 -0.82
N GLU A 61 -9.80 3.20 0.31
CA GLU A 61 -10.53 4.25 1.04
C GLU A 61 -9.61 5.38 1.50
N THR A 62 -8.36 5.07 1.91
CA THR A 62 -7.33 6.09 2.21
C THR A 62 -7.02 6.93 0.98
N ALA A 63 -6.79 6.29 -0.17
CA ALA A 63 -6.46 6.95 -1.43
C ALA A 63 -7.61 7.84 -1.93
N LEU A 64 -8.84 7.35 -1.90
CA LEU A 64 -10.03 8.10 -2.31
C LEU A 64 -10.23 9.37 -1.48
N LEU A 65 -9.94 9.31 -0.17
CA LEU A 65 -10.00 10.48 0.70
C LEU A 65 -8.86 11.48 0.42
N LEU A 66 -7.67 11.01 0.02
CA LEU A 66 -6.52 11.88 -0.24
C LEU A 66 -6.62 12.62 -1.58
N SER A 67 -7.14 11.98 -2.62
CA SER A 67 -7.08 12.49 -4.00
C SER A 67 -8.44 12.77 -4.62
N ALA A 68 -9.54 12.65 -3.86
CA ALA A 68 -10.90 12.69 -4.41
C ALA A 68 -11.14 11.69 -5.57
N GLY A 69 -10.32 10.63 -5.68
CA GLY A 69 -10.43 9.58 -6.68
C GLY A 69 -9.67 9.81 -7.98
N GLU A 70 -8.93 10.92 -8.09
CA GLU A 70 -8.15 11.21 -9.29
C GLU A 70 -6.77 10.51 -9.26
N HIS A 71 -6.31 10.08 -10.44
CA HIS A 71 -4.96 9.53 -10.67
C HIS A 71 -4.57 8.29 -9.83
N LEU A 72 -5.55 7.50 -9.42
CA LEU A 72 -5.33 6.27 -8.65
C LEU A 72 -5.06 5.09 -9.58
N THR A 73 -4.00 4.35 -9.31
CA THR A 73 -3.70 3.07 -9.96
C THR A 73 -3.52 1.98 -8.90
N ILE A 74 -4.37 0.99 -8.94
CA ILE A 74 -4.28 -0.17 -8.05
C ILE A 74 -3.13 -1.06 -8.50
N CYS A 75 -2.23 -1.39 -7.57
CA CYS A 75 -1.02 -2.16 -7.84
C CYS A 75 -0.82 -3.26 -6.79
N PRO A 76 -0.85 -4.55 -7.15
CA PRO A 76 -0.67 -5.64 -6.21
C PRO A 76 0.75 -5.70 -5.64
N LEU A 77 1.76 -5.14 -6.32
CA LEU A 77 3.14 -5.09 -5.82
C LEU A 77 3.32 -4.18 -4.60
N VAL A 78 2.33 -3.35 -4.28
CA VAL A 78 2.30 -2.57 -3.04
C VAL A 78 1.24 -3.10 -2.06
N GLY A 79 0.77 -4.33 -2.28
CA GLY A 79 -0.13 -5.05 -1.39
C GLY A 79 0.47 -5.38 -0.02
N PRO A 80 -0.27 -6.04 0.87
CA PRO A 80 0.25 -6.48 2.16
C PRO A 80 1.48 -7.38 2.00
N ARG A 81 2.54 -7.10 2.77
CA ARG A 81 3.72 -7.97 2.90
C ARG A 81 4.23 -7.91 4.33
N MET A 82 4.42 -9.08 4.91
CA MET A 82 4.98 -9.21 6.25
C MET A 82 6.42 -8.69 6.31
N PHE A 83 6.77 -8.10 7.46
CA PHE A 83 8.15 -7.75 7.78
C PHE A 83 8.47 -8.06 9.26
N PRO A 84 9.59 -8.73 9.56
CA PRO A 84 10.43 -9.47 8.60
C PRO A 84 9.64 -10.61 7.96
N GLN A 85 10.05 -11.03 6.74
CA GLN A 85 9.39 -12.13 6.05
C GLN A 85 9.56 -13.45 6.80
N ASN A 86 8.50 -14.22 6.85
CA ASN A 86 8.49 -15.57 7.41
C ASN A 86 7.76 -16.53 6.44
N PRO A 87 8.48 -17.41 5.74
CA PRO A 87 7.89 -18.27 4.70
C PRO A 87 6.89 -19.30 5.22
N VAL A 88 6.91 -19.60 6.53
CA VAL A 88 5.96 -20.54 7.16
C VAL A 88 4.73 -19.81 7.74
N PHE A 89 4.66 -18.51 7.59
CA PHE A 89 3.55 -17.71 8.05
C PHE A 89 2.28 -17.95 7.23
N THR A 90 1.14 -18.04 7.91
CA THR A 90 -0.16 -18.02 7.27
C THR A 90 -0.69 -16.59 7.26
N PRO A 91 -0.93 -15.97 6.09
CA PRO A 91 -1.48 -14.63 6.02
C PRO A 91 -2.81 -14.53 6.75
N PHE A 92 -3.05 -13.39 7.40
CA PHE A 92 -4.36 -13.09 7.97
C PHE A 92 -5.38 -12.83 6.86
N ILE A 93 -6.65 -13.15 7.13
CA ILE A 93 -7.74 -12.92 6.17
C ILE A 93 -7.87 -11.43 5.84
N CYS A 94 -7.64 -10.55 6.81
CA CYS A 94 -7.65 -9.09 6.60
C CYS A 94 -6.58 -8.58 5.61
N ASP A 95 -5.56 -9.40 5.30
CA ASP A 95 -4.52 -9.08 4.33
C ASP A 95 -4.80 -9.66 2.93
N GLN A 96 -5.93 -10.33 2.75
CA GLN A 96 -6.34 -10.76 1.42
C GLN A 96 -6.62 -9.54 0.54
N ILE A 97 -6.03 -9.54 -0.66
CA ILE A 97 -6.26 -8.50 -1.66
C ILE A 97 -7.54 -8.76 -2.44
N TYR A 98 -8.12 -7.70 -3.00
CA TYR A 98 -9.18 -7.85 -3.99
C TYR A 98 -8.64 -8.45 -5.28
N SER A 99 -9.41 -9.34 -5.92
CA SER A 99 -9.22 -9.71 -7.31
C SER A 99 -9.61 -8.56 -8.24
N ARG A 100 -9.22 -8.65 -9.52
CA ARG A 100 -9.63 -7.66 -10.54
C ARG A 100 -11.17 -7.57 -10.67
N GLU A 101 -11.86 -8.70 -10.65
CA GLU A 101 -13.32 -8.76 -10.76
C GLU A 101 -14.01 -8.10 -9.55
N GLU A 102 -13.48 -8.34 -8.35
CA GLU A 102 -13.98 -7.70 -7.13
C GLU A 102 -13.76 -6.18 -7.19
N LEU A 103 -12.59 -5.72 -7.69
CA LEU A 103 -12.31 -4.29 -7.85
C LEU A 103 -13.27 -3.64 -8.84
N ASP A 104 -13.51 -4.25 -9.99
CA ASP A 104 -14.47 -3.74 -10.98
C ASP A 104 -15.88 -3.61 -10.41
N THR A 105 -16.25 -4.51 -9.49
CA THR A 105 -17.56 -4.51 -8.84
C THR A 105 -17.65 -3.51 -7.69
N GLN A 106 -16.64 -3.47 -6.83
CA GLN A 106 -16.65 -2.68 -5.58
C GLN A 106 -16.19 -1.22 -5.78
N PHE A 107 -15.27 -1.00 -6.74
CA PHE A 107 -14.65 0.29 -7.02
C PHE A 107 -14.58 0.53 -8.54
N PRO A 108 -15.73 0.62 -9.23
CA PRO A 108 -15.76 0.74 -10.69
C PRO A 108 -15.00 1.99 -11.15
N GLY A 109 -14.23 1.83 -12.22
CA GLY A 109 -13.51 2.93 -12.87
C GLY A 109 -12.12 3.22 -12.31
N LEU A 110 -11.64 2.49 -11.32
CA LEU A 110 -10.25 2.59 -10.90
C LEU A 110 -9.31 1.92 -11.91
N SER A 111 -8.21 2.59 -12.23
CA SER A 111 -7.15 2.00 -13.04
C SER A 111 -6.43 0.88 -12.28
N VAL A 112 -6.06 -0.19 -12.98
CA VAL A 112 -5.29 -1.30 -12.41
C VAL A 112 -4.00 -1.51 -13.19
N MET A 113 -2.89 -1.73 -12.47
CA MET A 113 -1.60 -2.03 -13.07
C MET A 113 -1.53 -3.52 -13.42
N ASP A 114 -1.10 -3.83 -14.62
CA ASP A 114 -0.85 -5.22 -15.01
C ASP A 114 0.52 -5.67 -14.47
N CYS A 115 0.47 -6.50 -13.44
CA CYS A 115 1.65 -7.06 -12.79
C CYS A 115 1.77 -8.59 -12.99
N GLY A 116 1.00 -9.15 -13.94
CA GLY A 116 0.86 -10.59 -14.15
C GLY A 116 -0.17 -11.24 -13.23
N LEU A 117 -0.68 -12.40 -13.65
CA LEU A 117 -1.76 -13.11 -12.94
C LEU A 117 -1.37 -13.53 -11.52
N GLU A 118 -0.16 -14.03 -11.32
CA GLU A 118 0.33 -14.50 -10.01
C GLU A 118 0.25 -13.41 -8.93
N CYS A 119 0.61 -12.17 -9.30
CA CYS A 119 0.54 -11.05 -8.36
C CYS A 119 -0.91 -10.69 -7.97
N TRP A 120 -1.89 -10.95 -8.86
CA TRP A 120 -3.29 -10.67 -8.62
C TRP A 120 -4.03 -11.81 -7.90
N GLU A 121 -3.54 -13.04 -7.99
CA GLU A 121 -4.15 -14.21 -7.33
C GLU A 121 -3.65 -14.36 -5.89
N GLU A 122 -2.33 -14.31 -5.69
CA GLU A 122 -1.70 -14.58 -4.38
C GLU A 122 -1.19 -13.32 -3.67
N GLY A 123 -1.02 -12.21 -4.39
CA GLY A 123 -0.37 -11.01 -3.89
C GLY A 123 1.11 -11.24 -3.57
N ILE A 124 1.68 -10.33 -2.78
CA ILE A 124 3.11 -10.37 -2.43
C ILE A 124 3.39 -10.85 -1.00
N ASN A 125 2.35 -11.20 -0.22
CA ASN A 125 2.51 -11.46 1.21
C ASN A 125 3.32 -12.73 1.50
N ARG A 126 3.21 -13.76 0.63
CA ARG A 126 3.95 -15.02 0.74
C ARG A 126 5.08 -15.17 -0.28
N MET A 127 5.20 -14.21 -1.18
CA MET A 127 6.26 -14.22 -2.19
C MET A 127 7.63 -14.27 -1.52
N ASP A 128 8.54 -15.13 -2.01
CA ASP A 128 9.90 -15.19 -1.48
C ASP A 128 10.64 -13.85 -1.66
N GLU A 129 11.70 -13.66 -0.88
CA GLU A 129 12.39 -12.37 -0.86
C GLU A 129 13.04 -12.01 -2.20
N HIS A 130 13.63 -13.00 -2.89
CA HIS A 130 14.30 -12.75 -4.16
C HIS A 130 13.29 -12.36 -5.24
N GLN A 131 12.19 -13.10 -5.37
CA GLN A 131 11.14 -12.80 -6.34
C GLN A 131 10.52 -11.42 -6.06
N PHE A 132 10.22 -11.14 -4.79
CA PHE A 132 9.72 -9.83 -4.38
C PHE A 132 10.71 -8.72 -4.74
N GLU A 133 12.00 -8.88 -4.43
CA GLU A 133 13.02 -7.88 -4.73
C GLU A 133 13.09 -7.57 -6.22
N VAL A 134 13.05 -8.58 -7.08
CA VAL A 134 13.09 -8.40 -8.55
C VAL A 134 11.89 -7.58 -9.02
N LEU A 135 10.68 -7.95 -8.61
CA LEU A 135 9.46 -7.25 -9.00
C LEU A 135 9.37 -5.84 -8.42
N ALA A 136 9.73 -5.67 -7.15
CA ALA A 136 9.71 -4.38 -6.49
C ALA A 136 10.73 -3.40 -7.10
N ARG A 137 11.93 -3.87 -7.46
CA ARG A 137 12.91 -3.05 -8.20
C ARG A 137 12.41 -2.68 -9.60
N GLY A 138 11.70 -3.58 -10.28
CA GLY A 138 11.03 -3.28 -11.54
C GLY A 138 9.99 -2.17 -11.39
N LEU A 139 9.16 -2.22 -10.33
CA LEU A 139 8.20 -1.16 -10.01
C LEU A 139 8.92 0.16 -9.70
N LEU A 140 9.97 0.13 -8.90
CA LEU A 140 10.75 1.34 -8.57
C LEU A 140 11.41 1.94 -9.82
N GLN A 141 11.87 1.11 -10.76
CA GLN A 141 12.41 1.59 -12.04
C GLN A 141 11.29 2.24 -12.87
N TRP A 142 10.12 1.60 -12.99
CA TRP A 142 8.97 2.20 -13.65
C TRP A 142 8.59 3.54 -13.02
N CYS A 143 8.63 3.65 -11.69
CA CYS A 143 8.38 4.93 -11.01
C CYS A 143 9.36 6.03 -11.44
N ARG A 144 10.65 5.71 -11.61
CA ARG A 144 11.68 6.68 -12.06
C ARG A 144 11.46 7.21 -13.48
N GLU A 145 10.70 6.50 -14.28
CA GLU A 145 10.39 6.86 -15.66
C GLU A 145 9.17 7.79 -15.78
N GLN A 146 8.55 8.12 -14.64
CA GLN A 146 7.39 9.01 -14.61
C GLN A 146 7.80 10.47 -14.40
N ASP A 147 6.98 11.41 -14.87
CA ASP A 147 7.29 12.84 -14.78
C ASP A 147 6.84 13.50 -13.45
N GLY A 148 5.89 12.89 -12.73
CA GLY A 148 5.35 13.39 -11.46
C GLY A 148 5.99 12.79 -10.22
N ASN A 149 5.64 13.27 -9.03
CA ASN A 149 5.95 12.57 -7.79
C ASN A 149 5.12 11.31 -7.65
N ILE A 150 5.65 10.35 -6.93
CA ILE A 150 4.98 9.06 -6.70
C ILE A 150 4.53 8.98 -5.24
N TYR A 151 3.26 8.68 -5.04
CA TYR A 151 2.69 8.36 -3.73
C TYR A 151 2.29 6.90 -3.72
N ILE A 152 2.76 6.16 -2.71
CA ILE A 152 2.46 4.73 -2.56
C ILE A 152 1.67 4.54 -1.27
N ILE A 153 0.39 4.19 -1.41
CA ILE A 153 -0.50 3.94 -0.27
C ILE A 153 -0.54 2.44 0.01
N SER A 154 0.01 2.05 1.15
CA SER A 154 0.31 0.65 1.45
C SER A 154 0.23 0.34 2.96
N HIS A 155 0.95 -0.69 3.38
CA HIS A 155 0.96 -1.29 4.72
C HIS A 155 2.34 -1.13 5.36
N ASP A 156 2.40 -1.15 6.69
CA ASP A 156 3.63 -0.94 7.45
C ASP A 156 4.77 -1.89 7.04
N GLY A 157 4.49 -3.19 6.96
CA GLY A 157 5.49 -4.20 6.56
C GLY A 157 5.97 -4.00 5.13
N THR A 158 5.07 -3.75 4.19
CA THR A 158 5.38 -3.48 2.77
C THR A 158 6.24 -2.23 2.63
N ILE A 159 5.84 -1.14 3.26
CA ILE A 159 6.59 0.12 3.26
C ILE A 159 8.00 -0.10 3.79
N THR A 160 8.16 -0.87 4.86
CA THR A 160 9.48 -1.17 5.43
C THR A 160 10.35 -1.98 4.48
N ASN A 161 9.78 -2.97 3.76
CA ASN A 161 10.49 -3.70 2.72
C ASN A 161 10.99 -2.77 1.59
N TYR A 162 10.15 -1.84 1.11
CA TYR A 162 10.56 -0.86 0.10
C TYR A 162 11.62 0.12 0.61
N ARG A 163 11.54 0.58 1.86
CA ARG A 163 12.55 1.45 2.47
C ARG A 163 13.93 0.78 2.50
N ILE A 164 13.98 -0.53 2.77
CA ILE A 164 15.22 -1.31 2.71
C ILE A 164 15.75 -1.39 1.28
N LEU A 165 14.90 -1.65 0.28
CA LEU A 165 15.29 -1.66 -1.13
C LEU A 165 15.82 -0.30 -1.60
N LEU A 166 15.39 0.79 -0.99
CA LEU A 166 15.85 2.16 -1.23
C LEU A 166 17.08 2.55 -0.41
N GLY A 167 17.66 1.59 0.33
CA GLY A 167 18.97 1.74 0.97
C GLY A 167 18.95 2.01 2.47
N GLU A 168 17.78 2.10 3.11
CA GLU A 168 17.72 2.18 4.58
C GLU A 168 18.18 0.86 5.22
N LYS A 169 18.92 0.96 6.32
CA LYS A 169 19.51 -0.19 7.01
C LYS A 169 19.05 -0.26 8.46
N GLY A 170 19.05 -1.48 9.00
CA GLY A 170 18.77 -1.70 10.44
C GLY A 170 17.31 -1.49 10.84
N LEU A 171 16.38 -1.46 9.88
CA LEU A 171 14.96 -1.31 10.18
C LEU A 171 14.40 -2.55 10.88
N SER A 172 13.50 -2.31 11.81
CA SER A 172 12.76 -3.31 12.57
C SER A 172 11.27 -2.95 12.60
N ARG A 173 10.43 -3.75 13.22
CA ARG A 173 9.01 -3.43 13.43
C ARG A 173 8.78 -2.17 14.27
N ARG A 174 9.78 -1.69 15.01
CA ARG A 174 9.71 -0.42 15.76
C ARG A 174 9.75 0.80 14.85
N ASP A 175 10.21 0.61 13.61
CA ASP A 175 10.35 1.65 12.60
C ASP A 175 9.14 1.72 11.66
N PHE A 176 8.08 0.95 11.95
CA PHE A 176 6.83 0.99 11.21
C PHE A 176 6.20 2.39 11.30
N LEU A 177 5.71 2.86 10.17
CA LEU A 177 4.93 4.10 10.16
C LEU A 177 3.65 3.90 10.98
N GLY A 178 3.28 4.92 11.73
CA GLY A 178 1.94 4.98 12.34
C GLY A 178 0.84 5.05 11.26
N GLU A 179 -0.39 4.84 11.66
CA GLU A 179 -1.57 4.93 10.79
C GLU A 179 -1.65 6.33 10.15
N ALA A 180 -1.88 6.41 8.84
CA ALA A 180 -1.78 7.62 8.02
C ALA A 180 -0.42 8.35 8.13
N GLY A 181 0.63 7.65 8.62
CA GLY A 181 1.99 8.15 8.60
C GLY A 181 2.59 8.12 7.20
N MET A 182 3.56 8.99 6.94
CA MET A 182 4.23 9.06 5.64
C MET A 182 5.75 9.10 5.79
N HIS A 183 6.44 8.64 4.75
CA HIS A 183 7.89 8.68 4.62
C HIS A 183 8.29 9.02 3.18
N THR A 184 9.13 10.02 2.97
CA THR A 184 9.49 10.53 1.65
C THR A 184 10.97 10.37 1.37
N PHE A 185 11.29 9.77 0.24
CA PHE A 185 12.63 9.80 -0.37
C PHE A 185 12.69 10.93 -1.37
N LYS A 186 13.57 11.89 -1.11
CA LYS A 186 13.82 13.05 -1.98
C LYS A 186 14.77 12.71 -3.10
N ASN A 187 14.56 13.28 -4.29
CA ASN A 187 15.41 13.08 -5.45
C ASN A 187 15.59 11.59 -5.78
N PHE A 188 14.47 10.85 -5.77
CA PHE A 188 14.40 9.43 -6.04
C PHE A 188 14.82 9.04 -7.45
#